data_4f9f607aacf89f454c7502f6278cba0d
#
_entry.id   4f9f607aacf89f454c7502f6278cba0d
#
_cell.length_a   1.000
_cell.length_b   1.000
_cell.length_c   1.000
_cell.angle_alpha   90.00
_cell.angle_beta   90.00
_cell.angle_gamma   90.00
#
_symmetry.space_group_name_H-M   'P 1'
#
loop_
_entity.id
_entity.type
_entity.pdbx_description
1 polymer ?
#
loop_
_entity_poly.entity_id
_entity_poly.type
_entity_poly.pdbx_seq_one_letter_code
_entity_poly.pdbx_strand_id
1 'polypeptide(L)'
;QRQMCIRDRLTLPGTEQSLLSSIRNIANANFIPDYKKFSQSDIPIHIAYASDDDEIDPKTVEQVLNLIPRAESFIFTGGHGGGGFIVDELNNIFTDFLNKNLN
;
A
#
# COMPACT_ATOMS: atom_id res chain seq x y z
N GLN A 1 -17.71 -9.53 2.12
CA GLN A 1 -17.40 -8.98 0.78
C GLN A 1 -16.01 -9.42 0.32
N ARG A 2 -15.03 -9.36 1.19
CA ARG A 2 -13.64 -9.73 0.87
C ARG A 2 -13.50 -11.20 0.48
N GLN A 3 -14.17 -12.12 1.22
CA GLN A 3 -14.17 -13.55 0.91
C GLN A 3 -14.86 -13.84 -0.42
N MET A 4 -15.94 -13.11 -0.76
CA MET A 4 -16.62 -13.25 -2.04
C MET A 4 -15.76 -12.82 -3.21
N CYS A 5 -15.05 -11.72 -3.10
CA CYS A 5 -14.11 -11.25 -4.14
C CYS A 5 -13.01 -12.27 -4.42
N ILE A 6 -12.45 -12.88 -3.39
CA ILE A 6 -11.42 -13.92 -3.55
C ILE A 6 -11.98 -15.16 -4.21
N ARG A 7 -13.15 -15.63 -3.78
CA ARG A 7 -13.80 -16.82 -4.35
C ARG A 7 -14.11 -16.62 -5.82
N ASP A 8 -14.70 -15.48 -6.19
CA ASP A 8 -15.06 -15.19 -7.58
C ASP A 8 -13.83 -15.18 -8.48
N ARG A 9 -12.73 -14.64 -7.99
CA ARG A 9 -11.48 -14.60 -8.75
C ARG A 9 -10.82 -15.96 -8.90
N LEU A 10 -10.90 -16.81 -7.88
CA LEU A 10 -10.33 -18.16 -7.92
C LEU A 10 -11.04 -19.09 -8.91
N THR A 11 -12.28 -18.76 -9.32
CA THR A 11 -13.01 -19.54 -10.33
C THR A 11 -12.64 -19.16 -11.77
N LEU A 12 -11.90 -18.07 -11.98
CA LEU A 12 -11.49 -17.64 -13.32
C LEU A 12 -10.30 -18.45 -13.83
N PRO A 13 -10.29 -18.83 -15.14
CA PRO A 13 -9.15 -19.52 -15.72
C PRO A 13 -7.85 -18.72 -15.58
N GLY A 14 -6.76 -19.39 -15.21
CA GLY A 14 -5.45 -18.79 -15.08
C GLY A 14 -5.18 -18.10 -13.73
N THR A 15 -6.17 -18.01 -12.84
CA THR A 15 -6.00 -17.34 -11.53
C THR A 15 -4.96 -18.03 -10.66
N GLU A 16 -4.96 -19.36 -10.60
CA GLU A 16 -3.98 -20.11 -9.80
C GLU A 16 -2.55 -19.87 -10.28
N GLN A 17 -2.33 -19.91 -11.59
CA GLN A 17 -1.00 -19.67 -12.17
C GLN A 17 -0.55 -18.23 -11.94
N SER A 18 -1.45 -17.27 -12.11
CA SER A 18 -1.18 -15.86 -11.87
C SER A 18 -0.83 -15.60 -10.40
N LEU A 19 -1.58 -16.21 -9.49
CA LEU A 19 -1.32 -16.10 -8.05
C LEU A 19 0.02 -16.72 -7.67
N LEU A 20 0.33 -17.92 -8.16
CA LEU A 20 1.60 -18.58 -7.91
C LEU A 20 2.78 -17.78 -8.47
N SER A 21 2.64 -17.24 -9.68
CA SER A 21 3.65 -16.40 -10.30
C SER A 21 3.89 -15.14 -9.46
N SER A 22 2.84 -14.50 -9.01
CA SER A 22 2.92 -13.30 -8.16
C SER A 22 3.62 -13.61 -6.83
N ILE A 23 3.26 -14.72 -6.18
CA ILE A 23 3.89 -15.14 -4.93
C ILE A 23 5.39 -15.41 -5.13
N ARG A 24 5.75 -16.15 -6.17
CA ARG A 24 7.16 -16.47 -6.49
C ARG A 24 7.98 -15.20 -6.73
N ASN A 25 7.44 -14.26 -7.50
CA ASN A 25 8.15 -13.06 -7.89
C ASN A 25 8.21 -12.02 -6.77
N ILE A 26 7.15 -11.88 -5.99
CA ILE A 26 7.07 -10.88 -4.90
C ILE A 26 7.76 -11.38 -3.65
N ALA A 27 7.56 -12.63 -3.24
CA ALA A 27 8.12 -13.17 -2.01
C ALA A 27 9.65 -13.19 -1.98
N ASN A 28 10.28 -13.33 -3.15
CA ASN A 28 11.75 -13.35 -3.29
C ASN A 28 12.34 -12.01 -3.71
N ALA A 29 11.51 -11.00 -3.95
CA ALA A 29 11.99 -9.70 -4.39
C ALA A 29 12.53 -8.88 -3.22
N ASN A 30 13.66 -8.21 -3.45
CA ASN A 30 14.18 -7.22 -2.52
C ASN A 30 13.87 -5.82 -3.06
N PHE A 31 12.92 -5.13 -2.42
CA PHE A 31 12.45 -3.81 -2.83
C PHE A 31 13.25 -2.66 -2.21
N ILE A 32 14.21 -2.93 -1.33
CA ILE A 32 14.99 -1.88 -0.67
C ILE A 32 15.69 -0.94 -1.66
N PRO A 33 16.33 -1.45 -2.73
CA PRO A 33 16.94 -0.56 -3.73
C PRO A 33 15.93 0.34 -4.43
N ASP A 34 14.71 -0.15 -4.67
CA ASP A 34 13.65 0.64 -5.30
C ASP A 34 13.16 1.75 -4.39
N TYR A 35 12.98 1.48 -3.10
CA TYR A 35 12.62 2.50 -2.12
C TYR A 35 13.70 3.56 -1.98
N LYS A 36 14.97 3.18 -2.04
CA LYS A 36 16.09 4.12 -2.04
C LYS A 36 16.08 5.03 -3.26
N LYS A 37 15.74 4.49 -4.44
CA LYS A 37 15.56 5.29 -5.66
C LYS A 37 14.43 6.29 -5.51
N PHE A 38 13.28 5.87 -4.96
CA PHE A 38 12.18 6.79 -4.66
C PHE A 38 12.59 7.89 -3.71
N SER A 39 13.37 7.57 -2.69
CA SER A 39 13.88 8.55 -1.72
C SER A 39 14.74 9.62 -2.41
N GLN A 40 15.50 9.25 -3.44
CA GLN A 40 16.38 10.15 -4.18
C GLN A 40 15.65 10.91 -5.30
N SER A 41 14.41 10.52 -5.62
CA SER A 41 13.63 11.20 -6.65
C SER A 41 12.91 12.42 -6.11
N ASP A 42 12.42 13.28 -7.02
CA ASP A 42 11.58 14.43 -6.69
C ASP A 42 10.08 14.09 -6.66
N ILE A 43 9.72 12.81 -6.84
CA ILE A 43 8.33 12.38 -6.86
C ILE A 43 7.73 12.52 -5.45
N PRO A 44 6.63 13.28 -5.29
CA PRO A 44 5.93 13.34 -4.01
C PRO A 44 5.35 11.98 -3.63
N ILE A 45 5.51 11.59 -2.37
CA ILE A 45 5.09 10.28 -1.88
C ILE A 45 4.24 10.45 -0.63
N HIS A 46 3.10 9.79 -0.61
CA HIS A 46 2.22 9.69 0.55
C HIS A 46 1.84 8.23 0.79
N ILE A 47 1.94 7.79 2.03
CA ILE A 47 1.59 6.43 2.43
C ILE A 47 0.53 6.49 3.53
N ALA A 48 -0.65 5.93 3.25
CA ALA A 48 -1.69 5.75 4.24
C ALA A 48 -1.74 4.27 4.64
N TYR A 49 -1.75 3.99 5.93
CA TYR A 49 -1.74 2.62 6.41
C TYR A 49 -2.46 2.45 7.74
N ALA A 50 -2.91 1.24 8.01
CA ALA A 50 -3.59 0.91 9.26
C ALA A 50 -2.58 0.44 10.31
N SER A 51 -2.69 0.99 11.52
CA SER A 51 -1.83 0.57 12.64
C SER A 51 -2.15 -0.82 13.17
N ASP A 52 -3.34 -1.32 12.89
CA ASP A 52 -3.85 -2.62 13.30
C ASP A 52 -4.02 -3.59 12.11
N ASP A 53 -3.29 -3.37 11.04
CA ASP A 53 -3.30 -4.26 9.88
C ASP A 53 -2.68 -5.62 10.24
N ASP A 54 -3.44 -6.69 10.01
CA ASP A 54 -3.04 -8.06 10.29
C ASP A 54 -2.49 -8.81 9.05
N GLU A 55 -2.53 -8.19 7.89
CA GLU A 55 -2.00 -8.76 6.65
C GLU A 55 -0.67 -8.12 6.25
N ILE A 56 -0.55 -6.82 6.44
CA ILE A 56 0.70 -6.08 6.21
C ILE A 56 1.13 -5.51 7.55
N ASP A 57 2.25 -6.02 8.08
CA ASP A 57 2.76 -5.57 9.35
C ASP A 57 3.05 -4.07 9.31
N PRO A 58 2.44 -3.26 10.19
CA PRO A 58 2.70 -1.84 10.24
C PRO A 58 4.17 -1.48 10.44
N LYS A 59 4.93 -2.34 11.09
CA LYS A 59 6.39 -2.16 11.25
C LYS A 59 7.12 -2.18 9.90
N THR A 60 6.62 -2.98 8.95
CA THR A 60 7.17 -2.98 7.59
C THR A 60 6.95 -1.64 6.91
N VAL A 61 5.78 -1.03 7.08
CA VAL A 61 5.49 0.30 6.55
C VAL A 61 6.39 1.36 7.20
N GLU A 62 6.62 1.26 8.50
CA GLU A 62 7.53 2.16 9.22
C GLU A 62 8.96 2.04 8.68
N GLN A 63 9.42 0.83 8.35
CA GLN A 63 10.73 0.62 7.73
C GLN A 63 10.81 1.29 6.37
N VAL A 64 9.75 1.20 5.56
CA VAL A 64 9.70 1.90 4.26
C VAL A 64 9.74 3.41 4.46
N LEU A 65 9.01 3.94 5.42
CA LEU A 65 9.02 5.37 5.74
C LEU A 65 10.40 5.84 6.20
N ASN A 66 11.15 4.99 6.92
CA ASN A 66 12.53 5.30 7.30
C ASN A 66 13.46 5.36 6.10
N LEU A 67 13.18 4.58 5.05
CA LEU A 67 13.94 4.62 3.79
C LEU A 67 13.59 5.83 2.93
N ILE A 68 12.41 6.41 3.13
CA ILE A 68 11.92 7.57 2.38
C ILE A 68 11.50 8.66 3.38
N PRO A 69 12.47 9.35 4.03
CA PRO A 69 12.16 10.32 5.10
C PRO A 69 11.28 11.48 4.67
N ARG A 70 11.27 11.83 3.37
CA ARG A 70 10.45 12.93 2.84
C ARG A 70 9.01 12.52 2.56
N ALA A 71 8.66 11.24 2.65
CA ALA A 71 7.29 10.78 2.44
C ALA A 71 6.38 11.31 3.54
N GLU A 72 5.19 11.72 3.14
CA GLU A 72 4.11 12.03 4.08
C GLU A 72 3.34 10.76 4.39
N SER A 73 2.77 10.69 5.58
CA SER A 73 2.03 9.49 6.00
C SER A 73 0.78 9.85 6.78
N PHE A 74 -0.20 8.95 6.73
CA PHE A 74 -1.41 8.99 7.54
C PHE A 74 -1.67 7.60 8.10
N ILE A 75 -1.89 7.54 9.41
CA ILE A 75 -2.15 6.29 10.12
C ILE A 75 -3.61 6.26 10.55
N PHE A 76 -4.29 5.16 10.26
CA PHE A 76 -5.68 4.94 10.67
C PHE A 76 -5.83 3.58 11.34
N THR A 77 -7.02 3.28 11.86
CA THR A 77 -7.39 1.98 12.40
C THR A 77 -8.53 1.38 11.59
N GLY A 78 -8.73 0.08 11.69
CA GLY A 78 -9.78 -0.64 10.96
C GLY A 78 -9.27 -1.84 10.16
N GLY A 79 -8.02 -2.24 10.33
CA GLY A 79 -7.41 -3.37 9.65
C GLY A 79 -7.09 -3.10 8.19
N HIS A 80 -6.75 -4.16 7.46
CA HIS A 80 -6.30 -4.08 6.07
C HIS A 80 -7.31 -3.41 5.14
N GLY A 81 -8.59 -3.67 5.33
CA GLY A 81 -9.67 -3.04 4.54
C GLY A 81 -10.22 -1.74 5.11
N GLY A 82 -9.64 -1.25 6.21
CA GLY A 82 -10.19 -0.12 6.97
C GLY A 82 -10.28 1.19 6.19
N GLY A 83 -9.42 1.39 5.20
CA GLY A 83 -9.48 2.57 4.34
C GLY A 83 -10.80 2.73 3.60
N GLY A 84 -11.50 1.62 3.32
CA GLY A 84 -12.82 1.64 2.70
C GLY A 84 -13.91 2.28 3.56
N PHE A 85 -13.71 2.38 4.87
CA PHE A 85 -14.66 3.01 5.79
C PHE A 85 -14.38 4.50 6.04
N ILE A 86 -13.23 4.99 5.59
CA ILE A 86 -12.83 6.39 5.75
C ILE A 86 -12.50 7.03 4.40
N VAL A 87 -13.26 6.66 3.37
CA VAL A 87 -13.00 7.10 1.98
C VAL A 87 -12.99 8.63 1.87
N ASP A 88 -13.96 9.30 2.48
CA ASP A 88 -14.05 10.77 2.40
C ASP A 88 -12.84 11.43 3.06
N GLU A 89 -12.42 10.93 4.21
CA GLU A 89 -11.25 11.44 4.92
C GLU A 89 -9.97 11.21 4.09
N LEU A 90 -9.79 10.00 3.56
CA LEU A 90 -8.63 9.70 2.71
C LEU A 90 -8.63 10.54 1.43
N ASN A 91 -9.78 10.74 0.80
CA ASN A 91 -9.89 11.58 -0.39
C ASN A 91 -9.48 13.02 -0.09
N ASN A 92 -9.87 13.56 1.06
CA ASN A 92 -9.46 14.91 1.48
C ASN A 92 -7.95 14.98 1.70
N ILE A 93 -7.38 13.99 2.39
CA ILE A 93 -5.95 13.92 2.66
C ILE A 93 -5.15 13.85 1.35
N PHE A 94 -5.56 12.99 0.42
CA PHE A 94 -4.86 12.83 -0.85
C PHE A 94 -5.06 14.04 -1.76
N THR A 95 -6.22 14.66 -1.75
CA THR A 95 -6.47 15.90 -2.52
C THR A 95 -5.57 17.03 -2.01
N ASP A 96 -5.49 17.22 -0.70
CA ASP A 96 -4.61 18.21 -0.10
C ASP A 96 -3.14 17.95 -0.44
N PHE A 97 -2.73 16.68 -0.37
CA PHE A 97 -1.38 16.27 -0.75
C PHE A 97 -1.09 16.59 -2.22
N LEU A 98 -2.01 16.27 -3.13
CA LEU A 98 -1.84 16.54 -4.55
C LEU A 98 -1.77 18.06 -4.82
N ASN A 99 -2.68 18.83 -4.22
CA ASN A 99 -2.69 20.28 -4.40
C ASN A 99 -1.41 20.94 -3.89
N LYS A 100 -0.90 20.46 -2.77
CA LYS A 100 0.34 20.97 -2.15
C LYS A 100 1.56 20.68 -3.02
N ASN A 101 1.61 19.54 -3.71
CA ASN A 101 2.80 19.05 -4.40
C ASN A 101 2.77 19.25 -5.92
N LEU A 102 1.61 19.43 -6.53
CA LEU A 102 1.46 19.55 -7.98
C LEU A 102 1.16 20.98 -8.45
N ASN A 103 0.94 21.89 -7.53
CA ASN A 103 0.71 23.31 -7.85
C ASN A 103 1.97 24.15 -7.50
#